data_883c1a65767585149565a116e07390ad
#
_entry.id   883c1a65767585149565a116e07390ad
#
_cell.length_a   1.000
_cell.length_b   1.000
_cell.length_c   1.000
_cell.angle_alpha   90.00
_cell.angle_beta   90.00
_cell.angle_gamma   90.00
#
_symmetry.space_group_name_H-M   'P 1'
#
loop_
_entity.id
_entity.type
_entity.pdbx_description
1 polymer ?
#
loop_
_entity_poly.entity_id
_entity_poly.type
_entity_poly.pdbx_seq_one_letter_code
_entity_poly.pdbx_strand_id
1 'polypeptide(L)'
;MYLPGVPCHVIQRGNNRDACFFAEEDYLFYCECLGSAARRYRVAVHAYVLMTNHVHILMSPEDEAGVSRVVQSVGRRYVQYVNRTYRRSGTLWEGRHKSSLVQAEAYLMACQRYIELNPLRAGIVGHPGGYRWSSYHHNALGHRDPLISPHGLYLDLDSNRDGRLHAYRELFDIEMPPEDIHRIRKAATFSMPLGNNRFREQIELALNRRIGQPYRGRLRKGE
;
A
#
# COMPACT_ATOMS: atom_id res chain seq x y z
N MET A 1 3.18 -9.80 -10.36
CA MET A 1 2.60 -9.47 -11.65
C MET A 1 1.42 -8.54 -11.39
N TYR A 2 1.25 -7.48 -12.16
CA TYR A 2 0.23 -6.46 -11.95
C TYR A 2 -0.59 -6.32 -13.21
N LEU A 3 -1.76 -5.71 -13.13
CA LEU A 3 -2.60 -5.43 -14.28
C LEU A 3 -2.77 -3.92 -14.45
N PRO A 4 -2.70 -3.39 -15.68
CA PRO A 4 -2.93 -1.98 -15.95
C PRO A 4 -4.26 -1.49 -15.37
N GLY A 5 -4.24 -0.35 -14.68
CA GLY A 5 -5.41 0.26 -14.06
C GLY A 5 -5.94 -0.42 -12.79
N VAL A 6 -5.49 -1.65 -12.48
CA VAL A 6 -5.97 -2.35 -11.28
C VAL A 6 -5.18 -1.91 -10.06
N PRO A 7 -5.84 -1.37 -9.02
CA PRO A 7 -5.16 -0.98 -7.80
C PRO A 7 -4.47 -2.16 -7.11
N CYS A 8 -3.34 -1.89 -6.51
CA CYS A 8 -2.64 -2.87 -5.71
C CYS A 8 -2.16 -2.27 -4.38
N HIS A 9 -2.32 -3.03 -3.32
CA HIS A 9 -1.79 -2.74 -2.00
C HIS A 9 -0.40 -3.37 -1.89
N VAL A 10 0.62 -2.53 -1.73
CA VAL A 10 2.02 -2.93 -1.61
C VAL A 10 2.48 -2.74 -0.18
N ILE A 11 3.21 -3.72 0.34
CA ILE A 11 3.82 -3.68 1.68
C ILE A 11 5.29 -4.02 1.55
N GLN A 12 6.13 -3.21 2.17
CA GLN A 12 7.55 -3.49 2.34
C GLN A 12 7.93 -3.30 3.81
N ARG A 13 8.65 -4.25 4.37
CA ARG A 13 9.00 -4.27 5.79
C ARG A 13 10.50 -4.29 5.99
N GLY A 14 10.97 -3.61 7.06
CA GLY A 14 12.35 -3.68 7.50
C GLY A 14 12.77 -5.10 7.85
N ASN A 15 14.02 -5.44 7.54
CA ASN A 15 14.60 -6.74 7.86
C ASN A 15 14.49 -6.99 9.37
N ASN A 16 14.17 -8.21 9.79
CA ASN A 16 13.93 -8.58 11.18
C ASN A 16 12.87 -7.71 11.91
N ARG A 17 12.03 -7.00 11.15
CA ARG A 17 11.09 -5.99 11.66
C ARG A 17 11.77 -4.77 12.30
N ASP A 18 13.05 -4.57 12.04
CA ASP A 18 13.81 -3.41 12.49
C ASP A 18 13.32 -2.13 11.81
N ALA A 19 13.67 -1.00 12.42
CA ALA A 19 13.37 0.31 11.87
C ALA A 19 13.98 0.47 10.47
N CYS A 20 13.20 1.06 9.58
CA CYS A 20 13.67 1.47 8.25
C CYS A 20 13.63 2.99 8.06
N PHE A 21 13.13 3.72 9.06
CA PHE A 21 13.18 5.17 9.18
C PHE A 21 13.73 5.53 10.56
N PHE A 22 14.73 6.39 10.65
CA PHE A 22 15.47 6.71 11.87
C PHE A 22 15.35 8.20 12.23
N ALA A 23 15.11 9.07 11.21
CA ALA A 23 14.96 10.50 11.36
C ALA A 23 13.89 11.02 10.39
N GLU A 24 13.46 12.27 10.56
CA GLU A 24 12.45 12.91 9.72
C GLU A 24 12.90 12.98 8.25
N GLU A 25 14.16 13.24 8.01
CA GLU A 25 14.79 13.33 6.69
C GLU A 25 14.64 12.03 5.89
N ASP A 26 14.61 10.89 6.58
CA ASP A 26 14.44 9.58 5.92
C ASP A 26 13.06 9.47 5.29
N TYR A 27 12.02 9.89 6.00
CA TYR A 27 10.65 9.89 5.48
C TYR A 27 10.53 10.85 4.28
N LEU A 28 11.09 12.05 4.39
CA LEU A 28 11.09 13.03 3.31
C LEU A 28 11.79 12.48 2.06
N PHE A 29 12.97 11.89 2.24
CA PHE A 29 13.72 11.30 1.13
C PHE A 29 13.00 10.09 0.52
N TYR A 30 12.34 9.26 1.34
CA TYR A 30 11.53 8.16 0.82
C TYR A 30 10.37 8.67 -0.03
N CYS A 31 9.64 9.69 0.43
CA CYS A 31 8.55 10.32 -0.32
C CYS A 31 9.05 10.91 -1.65
N GLU A 32 10.22 11.57 -1.65
CA GLU A 32 10.85 12.09 -2.88
C GLU A 32 11.17 10.96 -3.86
N CYS A 33 11.79 9.88 -3.37
CA CYS A 33 12.09 8.69 -4.17
C CYS A 33 10.84 8.07 -4.76
N LEU A 34 9.78 7.93 -3.94
CA LEU A 34 8.51 7.35 -4.35
C LEU A 34 7.82 8.22 -5.41
N GLY A 35 7.72 9.53 -5.18
CA GLY A 35 7.11 10.45 -6.14
C GLY A 35 7.85 10.53 -7.47
N SER A 36 9.19 10.55 -7.44
CA SER A 36 10.02 10.51 -8.64
C SER A 36 9.82 9.21 -9.44
N ALA A 37 9.81 8.06 -8.75
CA ALA A 37 9.62 6.77 -9.38
C ALA A 37 8.18 6.60 -9.91
N ALA A 38 7.17 7.01 -9.14
CA ALA A 38 5.76 6.94 -9.52
C ALA A 38 5.51 7.71 -10.83
N ARG A 39 5.98 8.94 -10.93
CA ARG A 39 5.90 9.74 -12.18
C ARG A 39 6.64 9.08 -13.33
N ARG A 40 7.89 8.62 -13.10
CA ARG A 40 8.71 8.01 -14.14
C ARG A 40 8.08 6.76 -14.75
N TYR A 41 7.46 5.93 -13.92
CA TYR A 41 6.89 4.65 -14.35
C TYR A 41 5.38 4.68 -14.49
N ARG A 42 4.78 5.88 -14.49
CA ARG A 42 3.33 6.09 -14.69
C ARG A 42 2.49 5.22 -13.76
N VAL A 43 2.74 5.38 -12.47
CA VAL A 43 2.01 4.71 -11.39
C VAL A 43 1.32 5.76 -10.54
N ALA A 44 0.00 5.72 -10.46
CA ALA A 44 -0.78 6.59 -9.58
C ALA A 44 -0.69 6.06 -8.14
N VAL A 45 -0.37 6.92 -7.17
CA VAL A 45 -0.38 6.60 -5.74
C VAL A 45 -1.64 7.20 -5.13
N HIS A 46 -2.49 6.36 -4.52
CA HIS A 46 -3.80 6.76 -3.98
C HIS A 46 -3.79 6.97 -2.47
N ALA A 47 -3.02 6.14 -1.78
CA ALA A 47 -2.82 6.25 -0.33
C ALA A 47 -1.48 5.65 0.07
N TYR A 48 -0.94 6.14 1.19
CA TYR A 48 0.25 5.55 1.81
C TYR A 48 0.28 5.80 3.31
N VAL A 49 1.07 5.00 4.00
CA VAL A 49 1.56 5.26 5.35
C VAL A 49 2.98 4.71 5.48
N LEU A 50 3.87 5.53 6.02
CA LEU A 50 5.26 5.17 6.30
C LEU A 50 5.40 4.95 7.81
N MET A 51 5.30 3.70 8.25
CA MET A 51 5.53 3.31 9.64
C MET A 51 7.03 3.18 9.91
N THR A 52 7.45 3.28 11.16
CA THR A 52 8.89 3.21 11.52
C THR A 52 9.61 2.01 10.90
N ASN A 53 8.96 0.85 10.80
CA ASN A 53 9.57 -0.40 10.34
C ASN A 53 8.92 -1.04 9.12
N HIS A 54 7.95 -0.38 8.50
CA HIS A 54 7.30 -0.86 7.26
C HIS A 54 6.53 0.25 6.57
N VAL A 55 6.20 0.02 5.31
CA VAL A 55 5.39 0.92 4.51
C VAL A 55 4.20 0.20 3.90
N HIS A 56 3.08 0.89 3.79
CA HIS A 56 1.93 0.48 3.01
C HIS A 56 1.67 1.52 1.93
N ILE A 57 1.43 1.09 0.70
CA ILE A 57 1.15 1.98 -0.42
C ILE A 57 0.04 1.37 -1.26
N LEU A 58 -1.00 2.13 -1.56
CA LEU A 58 -2.05 1.79 -2.52
C LEU A 58 -1.78 2.52 -3.81
N MET A 59 -1.59 1.80 -4.92
CA MET A 59 -1.21 2.38 -6.20
C MET A 59 -1.79 1.62 -7.39
N SER A 60 -1.98 2.32 -8.51
CA SER A 60 -2.43 1.73 -9.78
C SER A 60 -1.40 2.00 -10.88
N PRO A 61 -0.92 0.98 -11.59
CA PRO A 61 0.02 1.16 -12.70
C PRO A 61 -0.70 1.35 -14.03
N GLU A 62 -0.07 2.05 -14.97
CA GLU A 62 -0.50 2.07 -16.37
C GLU A 62 -0.01 0.84 -17.16
N ASP A 63 1.05 0.17 -16.70
CA ASP A 63 1.60 -1.06 -17.29
C ASP A 63 1.90 -2.15 -16.23
N GLU A 64 2.04 -3.39 -16.67
CA GLU A 64 2.25 -4.57 -15.80
C GLU A 64 3.55 -4.52 -15.00
N ALA A 65 4.55 -3.77 -15.42
CA ALA A 65 5.85 -3.68 -14.78
C ALA A 65 5.99 -2.45 -13.87
N GLY A 66 5.07 -1.48 -13.97
CA GLY A 66 5.14 -0.17 -13.33
C GLY A 66 5.40 -0.26 -11.83
N VAL A 67 4.58 -1.01 -11.11
CA VAL A 67 4.73 -1.19 -9.65
C VAL A 67 6.07 -1.81 -9.27
N SER A 68 6.48 -2.87 -9.99
CA SER A 68 7.79 -3.50 -9.73
C SER A 68 8.94 -2.53 -9.95
N ARG A 69 8.89 -1.73 -11.01
CA ARG A 69 9.90 -0.71 -11.32
C ARG A 69 9.92 0.40 -10.25
N VAL A 70 8.76 0.85 -9.79
CA VAL A 70 8.66 1.83 -8.70
C VAL A 70 9.35 1.29 -7.45
N VAL A 71 8.94 0.11 -6.97
CA VAL A 71 9.48 -0.47 -5.73
C VAL A 71 10.98 -0.74 -5.84
N GLN A 72 11.47 -1.24 -6.98
CA GLN A 72 12.90 -1.44 -7.22
C GLN A 72 13.68 -0.13 -7.24
N SER A 73 13.14 0.91 -7.89
CA SER A 73 13.79 2.23 -7.96
C SER A 73 13.89 2.87 -6.59
N VAL A 74 12.78 2.89 -5.83
CA VAL A 74 12.75 3.39 -4.46
C VAL A 74 13.70 2.58 -3.59
N GLY A 75 13.62 1.25 -3.64
CA GLY A 75 14.44 0.36 -2.83
C GLY A 75 15.93 0.61 -3.02
N ARG A 76 16.41 0.72 -4.27
CA ARG A 76 17.83 0.99 -4.54
C ARG A 76 18.28 2.36 -4.00
N ARG A 77 17.55 3.43 -4.30
CA ARG A 77 17.91 4.78 -3.88
C ARG A 77 17.88 4.91 -2.36
N TYR A 78 16.81 4.42 -1.75
CA TYR A 78 16.58 4.56 -0.32
C TYR A 78 17.56 3.71 0.51
N VAL A 79 17.81 2.45 0.12
CA VAL A 79 18.79 1.58 0.82
C VAL A 79 20.20 2.17 0.73
N GLN A 80 20.61 2.70 -0.44
CA GLN A 80 21.90 3.38 -0.56
C GLN A 80 22.00 4.59 0.36
N TYR A 81 20.96 5.42 0.41
CA TYR A 81 20.90 6.57 1.29
C TYR A 81 21.05 6.14 2.76
N VAL A 82 20.21 5.20 3.24
CA VAL A 82 20.25 4.74 4.63
C VAL A 82 21.59 4.13 4.97
N ASN A 83 22.13 3.24 4.14
CA ASN A 83 23.41 2.60 4.41
C ASN A 83 24.55 3.62 4.47
N ARG A 84 24.55 4.64 3.60
CA ARG A 84 25.55 5.72 3.61
C ARG A 84 25.39 6.62 4.85
N THR A 85 24.18 7.08 5.13
CA THR A 85 23.88 8.03 6.22
C THR A 85 24.20 7.42 7.59
N TYR A 86 23.79 6.17 7.78
CA TYR A 86 23.92 5.48 9.07
C TYR A 86 25.09 4.50 9.14
N ARG A 87 26.02 4.55 8.15
CA ARG A 87 27.21 3.68 8.07
C ARG A 87 26.87 2.20 8.23
N ARG A 88 25.79 1.78 7.59
CA ARG A 88 25.31 0.39 7.60
C ARG A 88 25.74 -0.34 6.33
N SER A 89 25.68 -1.68 6.38
CA SER A 89 25.85 -2.57 5.23
C SER A 89 24.71 -3.59 5.18
N GLY A 90 24.50 -4.20 4.03
CA GLY A 90 23.49 -5.25 3.83
C GLY A 90 22.10 -4.71 3.49
N THR A 91 21.11 -5.59 3.61
CA THR A 91 19.73 -5.29 3.25
C THR A 91 19.03 -4.48 4.33
N LEU A 92 18.19 -3.52 3.90
CA LEU A 92 17.27 -2.80 4.79
C LEU A 92 15.91 -3.51 4.86
N TRP A 93 15.51 -4.19 3.78
CA TRP A 93 14.19 -4.77 3.63
C TRP A 93 14.17 -6.29 3.83
N GLU A 94 13.09 -6.80 4.43
CA GLU A 94 12.80 -8.23 4.60
C GLU A 94 12.43 -8.87 3.25
N GLY A 95 13.42 -9.01 2.34
CA GLY A 95 13.21 -9.63 1.05
C GLY A 95 12.36 -8.78 0.07
N ARG A 96 11.62 -9.46 -0.82
CA ARG A 96 10.76 -8.80 -1.81
C ARG A 96 9.52 -8.22 -1.15
N HIS A 97 9.02 -7.12 -1.70
CA HIS A 97 7.74 -6.56 -1.28
C HIS A 97 6.59 -7.56 -1.46
N LYS A 98 5.60 -7.48 -0.60
CA LYS A 98 4.31 -8.17 -0.76
C LYS A 98 3.34 -7.25 -1.47
N SER A 99 2.46 -7.82 -2.27
CA SER A 99 1.43 -7.04 -2.95
C SER A 99 0.17 -7.86 -3.18
N SER A 100 -0.98 -7.21 -3.13
CA SER A 100 -2.29 -7.79 -3.44
C SER A 100 -3.04 -6.85 -4.38
N LEU A 101 -3.57 -7.39 -5.49
CA LEU A 101 -4.49 -6.66 -6.35
C LEU A 101 -5.79 -6.42 -5.60
N VAL A 102 -6.37 -5.24 -5.76
CA VAL A 102 -7.56 -4.80 -5.02
C VAL A 102 -8.71 -4.60 -6.00
N GLN A 103 -9.84 -5.28 -5.75
CA GLN A 103 -11.09 -5.00 -6.46
C GLN A 103 -11.58 -3.60 -6.05
N ALA A 104 -11.47 -2.65 -6.98
CA ALA A 104 -11.66 -1.24 -6.68
C ALA A 104 -13.05 -0.95 -6.09
N GLU A 105 -14.11 -1.38 -6.76
CA GLU A 105 -15.50 -1.08 -6.40
C GLU A 105 -15.89 -1.60 -5.03
N ALA A 106 -15.29 -2.71 -4.58
CA ALA A 106 -15.65 -3.33 -3.31
C ALA A 106 -14.69 -2.99 -2.17
N TYR A 107 -13.40 -2.79 -2.47
CA TYR A 107 -12.37 -2.78 -1.42
C TYR A 107 -11.40 -1.60 -1.48
N LEU A 108 -11.45 -0.71 -2.48
CA LEU A 108 -10.50 0.41 -2.56
C LEU A 108 -10.57 1.28 -1.32
N MET A 109 -11.77 1.78 -0.98
CA MET A 109 -11.95 2.68 0.15
C MET A 109 -11.64 2.00 1.49
N ALA A 110 -12.02 0.73 1.65
CA ALA A 110 -11.66 -0.05 2.83
C ALA A 110 -10.13 -0.24 2.95
N CYS A 111 -9.45 -0.52 1.83
CA CYS A 111 -7.99 -0.66 1.81
C CYS A 111 -7.29 0.66 2.10
N GLN A 112 -7.79 1.77 1.55
CA GLN A 112 -7.28 3.12 1.78
C GLN A 112 -7.40 3.51 3.26
N ARG A 113 -8.59 3.34 3.86
CA ARG A 113 -8.81 3.50 5.30
C ARG A 113 -7.89 2.59 6.13
N TYR A 114 -7.80 1.31 5.74
CA TYR A 114 -6.92 0.35 6.41
C TYR A 114 -5.49 0.86 6.47
N ILE A 115 -4.96 1.42 5.39
CA ILE A 115 -3.62 1.97 5.30
C ILE A 115 -3.48 3.18 6.23
N GLU A 116 -4.39 4.12 6.17
CA GLU A 116 -4.31 5.37 6.93
C GLU A 116 -4.61 5.20 8.43
N LEU A 117 -5.33 4.13 8.81
CA LEU A 117 -5.57 3.75 10.21
C LEU A 117 -4.42 2.95 10.85
N ASN A 118 -3.36 2.60 10.11
CA ASN A 118 -2.27 1.80 10.69
C ASN A 118 -1.63 2.42 11.94
N PRO A 119 -1.32 3.75 11.98
CA PRO A 119 -0.73 4.38 13.16
C PRO A 119 -1.65 4.35 14.38
N LEU A 120 -2.95 4.57 14.20
CA LEU A 120 -3.95 4.48 15.25
C LEU A 120 -4.03 3.05 15.81
N ARG A 121 -4.12 2.04 14.93
CA ARG A 121 -4.18 0.63 15.33
C ARG A 121 -2.88 0.11 15.95
N ALA A 122 -1.77 0.77 15.68
CA ALA A 122 -0.49 0.49 16.32
C ALA A 122 -0.34 1.22 17.67
N GLY A 123 -1.31 2.02 18.09
CA GLY A 123 -1.26 2.80 19.34
C GLY A 123 -0.25 3.95 19.32
N ILE A 124 0.19 4.38 18.12
CA ILE A 124 1.18 5.47 17.98
C ILE A 124 0.50 6.83 18.14
N VAL A 125 -0.73 6.95 17.68
CA VAL A 125 -1.54 8.18 17.76
C VAL A 125 -2.98 7.86 18.18
N GLY A 126 -3.66 8.83 18.78
CA GLY A 126 -5.09 8.73 19.14
C GLY A 126 -6.05 9.00 17.98
N HIS A 127 -5.57 9.60 16.88
CA HIS A 127 -6.35 9.93 15.70
C HIS A 127 -5.44 9.91 14.46
N PRO A 128 -5.92 9.46 13.26
CA PRO A 128 -5.08 9.35 12.05
C PRO A 128 -4.42 10.68 11.65
N GLY A 129 -5.09 11.81 11.88
CA GLY A 129 -4.54 13.15 11.64
C GLY A 129 -3.34 13.52 12.52
N GLY A 130 -3.08 12.79 13.59
CA GLY A 130 -1.89 12.97 14.42
C GLY A 130 -0.62 12.32 13.83
N TYR A 131 -0.73 11.55 12.74
CA TYR A 131 0.42 10.88 12.14
C TYR A 131 0.82 11.52 10.81
N ARG A 132 1.92 12.26 10.84
CA ARG A 132 2.38 13.09 9.70
C ARG A 132 2.68 12.29 8.43
N TRP A 133 3.20 11.07 8.55
CA TRP A 133 3.71 10.27 7.42
C TRP A 133 2.63 9.39 6.78
N SER A 134 1.47 9.99 6.52
CA SER A 134 0.29 9.33 5.97
C SER A 134 -0.42 10.23 4.97
N SER A 135 -0.99 9.62 3.94
CA SER A 135 -1.87 10.28 2.97
C SER A 135 -3.17 10.81 3.59
N TYR A 136 -3.51 10.47 4.83
CA TYR A 136 -4.69 10.99 5.53
C TYR A 136 -4.76 12.52 5.51
N HIS A 137 -3.62 13.19 5.66
CA HIS A 137 -3.55 14.65 5.58
C HIS A 137 -4.02 15.20 4.24
N HIS A 138 -3.76 14.51 3.14
CA HIS A 138 -4.26 14.89 1.81
C HIS A 138 -5.72 14.49 1.65
N ASN A 139 -6.04 13.21 1.88
CA ASN A 139 -7.33 12.62 1.54
C ASN A 139 -8.46 13.06 2.47
N ALA A 140 -8.17 13.32 3.75
CA ALA A 140 -9.17 13.71 4.76
C ALA A 140 -9.10 15.19 5.15
N LEU A 141 -7.91 15.77 5.23
CA LEU A 141 -7.70 17.14 5.72
C LEU A 141 -7.43 18.15 4.61
N GLY A 142 -7.26 17.70 3.35
CA GLY A 142 -7.10 18.55 2.20
C GLY A 142 -5.72 19.23 2.08
N HIS A 143 -4.73 18.79 2.82
CA HIS A 143 -3.36 19.28 2.65
C HIS A 143 -2.82 18.84 1.28
N ARG A 144 -2.06 19.73 0.64
CA ARG A 144 -1.47 19.39 -0.66
C ARG A 144 -0.35 18.38 -0.48
N ASP A 145 -0.50 17.22 -1.10
CA ASP A 145 0.56 16.21 -1.22
C ASP A 145 0.76 15.88 -2.70
N PRO A 146 1.91 16.28 -3.30
CA PRO A 146 2.18 16.05 -4.71
C PRO A 146 2.41 14.58 -5.07
N LEU A 147 2.51 13.69 -4.07
CA LEU A 147 2.64 12.26 -4.25
C LEU A 147 1.28 11.62 -4.59
N ILE A 148 0.18 12.20 -4.11
CA ILE A 148 -1.15 11.61 -4.24
C ILE A 148 -1.80 11.94 -5.59
N SER A 149 -2.26 10.88 -6.25
CA SER A 149 -3.17 10.91 -7.39
C SER A 149 -4.48 10.26 -6.97
N PRO A 150 -5.53 11.01 -6.67
CA PRO A 150 -6.80 10.47 -6.19
C PRO A 150 -7.39 9.47 -7.20
N HIS A 151 -7.93 8.36 -6.70
CA HIS A 151 -8.66 7.40 -7.52
C HIS A 151 -10.06 7.91 -7.87
N GLY A 152 -10.62 7.49 -9.01
CA GLY A 152 -11.98 7.86 -9.43
C GLY A 152 -13.03 7.68 -8.33
N LEU A 153 -13.05 6.53 -7.66
CA LEU A 153 -13.99 6.26 -6.56
C LEU A 153 -13.85 7.22 -5.36
N TYR A 154 -12.68 7.78 -5.12
CA TYR A 154 -12.52 8.85 -4.12
C TYR A 154 -13.09 10.17 -4.66
N LEU A 155 -12.88 10.46 -5.95
CA LEU A 155 -13.44 11.65 -6.58
C LEU A 155 -14.96 11.62 -6.65
N ASP A 156 -15.55 10.44 -6.77
CA ASP A 156 -16.99 10.17 -6.82
C ASP A 156 -17.70 10.32 -5.47
N LEU A 157 -16.96 10.48 -4.35
CA LEU A 157 -17.57 10.72 -3.03
C LEU A 157 -18.38 12.02 -2.98
N ASP A 158 -17.91 13.07 -3.70
CA ASP A 158 -18.65 14.31 -3.88
C ASP A 158 -18.08 15.10 -5.07
N SER A 159 -18.93 15.89 -5.73
CA SER A 159 -18.57 16.71 -6.88
C SER A 159 -17.58 17.83 -6.52
N ASN A 160 -17.68 18.38 -5.29
CA ASN A 160 -16.78 19.42 -4.82
C ASN A 160 -15.74 18.87 -3.84
N ARG A 161 -14.62 19.60 -3.69
CA ARG A 161 -13.50 19.17 -2.86
C ARG A 161 -13.86 19.06 -1.38
N ASP A 162 -14.57 20.04 -0.83
CA ASP A 162 -14.86 20.09 0.60
C ASP A 162 -15.87 19.04 1.01
N GLY A 163 -16.86 18.76 0.16
CA GLY A 163 -17.77 17.63 0.30
C GLY A 163 -17.04 16.29 0.29
N ARG A 164 -16.07 16.08 -0.63
CA ARG A 164 -15.26 14.87 -0.65
C ARG A 164 -14.45 14.69 0.63
N LEU A 165 -13.81 15.74 1.11
CA LEU A 165 -13.06 15.69 2.36
C LEU A 165 -13.97 15.36 3.55
N HIS A 166 -15.18 15.88 3.56
CA HIS A 166 -16.18 15.59 4.60
C HIS A 166 -16.63 14.13 4.51
N ALA A 167 -17.12 13.70 3.36
CA ALA A 167 -17.55 12.33 3.13
C ALA A 167 -16.43 11.30 3.39
N TYR A 168 -15.18 11.64 3.06
CA TYR A 168 -14.06 10.79 3.36
C TYR A 168 -13.78 10.68 4.87
N ARG A 169 -13.88 11.78 5.64
CA ARG A 169 -13.72 11.74 7.11
C ARG A 169 -14.80 10.91 7.78
N GLU A 170 -16.05 11.02 7.35
CA GLU A 170 -17.16 10.21 7.90
C GLU A 170 -16.89 8.71 7.81
N LEU A 171 -16.14 8.27 6.81
CA LEU A 171 -15.72 6.86 6.75
C LEU A 171 -14.86 6.43 7.95
N PHE A 172 -14.17 7.36 8.62
CA PHE A 172 -13.32 7.06 9.78
C PHE A 172 -14.06 7.09 11.11
N ASP A 173 -15.26 7.69 11.14
CA ASP A 173 -16.15 7.69 12.32
C ASP A 173 -16.80 6.32 12.53
N ILE A 174 -16.82 5.50 11.49
CA ILE A 174 -17.36 4.14 11.53
C ILE A 174 -16.19 3.16 11.74
N GLU A 175 -16.27 2.34 12.76
CA GLU A 175 -15.27 1.29 12.97
C GLU A 175 -15.18 0.35 11.75
N MET A 176 -13.96 0.01 11.34
CA MET A 176 -13.77 -0.96 10.26
C MET A 176 -14.22 -2.35 10.72
N PRO A 177 -15.07 -3.04 9.93
CA PRO A 177 -15.45 -4.41 10.24
C PRO A 177 -14.21 -5.30 10.44
N PRO A 178 -14.15 -6.09 11.53
CA PRO A 178 -13.02 -7.00 11.78
C PRO A 178 -12.75 -7.94 10.62
N GLU A 179 -13.80 -8.32 9.89
CA GLU A 179 -13.71 -9.18 8.71
C GLU A 179 -12.95 -8.52 7.56
N ASP A 180 -13.17 -7.24 7.31
CA ASP A 180 -12.47 -6.50 6.26
C ASP A 180 -10.99 -6.34 6.62
N ILE A 181 -10.70 -6.04 7.89
CA ILE A 181 -9.33 -6.00 8.39
C ILE A 181 -8.65 -7.36 8.18
N HIS A 182 -9.35 -8.44 8.53
CA HIS A 182 -8.83 -9.80 8.33
C HIS A 182 -8.58 -10.12 6.86
N ARG A 183 -9.53 -9.80 5.97
CA ARG A 183 -9.42 -10.01 4.52
C ARG A 183 -8.23 -9.23 3.93
N ILE A 184 -8.08 -7.95 4.27
CA ILE A 184 -6.96 -7.11 3.81
C ILE A 184 -5.63 -7.69 4.29
N ARG A 185 -5.52 -8.05 5.57
CA ARG A 185 -4.30 -8.67 6.15
C ARG A 185 -3.96 -9.99 5.48
N LYS A 186 -4.96 -10.85 5.27
CA LYS A 186 -4.77 -12.14 4.61
C LYS A 186 -4.31 -11.97 3.17
N ALA A 187 -4.97 -11.10 2.40
CA ALA A 187 -4.58 -10.80 1.03
C ALA A 187 -3.12 -10.30 0.96
N ALA A 188 -2.76 -9.35 1.81
CA ALA A 188 -1.41 -8.80 1.88
C ALA A 188 -0.35 -9.84 2.32
N THR A 189 -0.66 -10.67 3.31
CA THR A 189 0.26 -11.69 3.82
C THR A 189 0.62 -12.72 2.77
N PHE A 190 -0.39 -13.17 2.01
CA PHE A 190 -0.25 -14.25 1.04
C PHE A 190 -0.14 -13.77 -0.41
N SER A 191 -0.07 -12.45 -0.63
CA SER A 191 -0.06 -11.84 -1.98
C SER A 191 -1.21 -12.34 -2.85
N MET A 192 -2.40 -12.41 -2.27
CA MET A 192 -3.64 -12.84 -2.93
C MET A 192 -4.48 -11.63 -3.33
N PRO A 193 -5.31 -11.71 -4.38
CA PRO A 193 -6.26 -10.66 -4.70
C PRO A 193 -7.25 -10.41 -3.55
N LEU A 194 -7.49 -9.14 -3.25
CA LEU A 194 -8.52 -8.65 -2.35
C LEU A 194 -9.78 -8.36 -3.17
N GLY A 195 -10.73 -9.26 -3.17
CA GLY A 195 -11.94 -9.18 -3.98
C GLY A 195 -12.82 -10.40 -3.81
N ASN A 196 -13.94 -10.43 -4.55
CA ASN A 196 -14.84 -11.58 -4.61
C ASN A 196 -14.28 -12.70 -5.52
N ASN A 197 -14.98 -13.83 -5.61
CA ASN A 197 -14.54 -14.98 -6.41
C ASN A 197 -14.44 -14.63 -7.90
N ARG A 198 -15.41 -13.87 -8.44
CA ARG A 198 -15.41 -13.43 -9.83
C ARG A 198 -14.17 -12.59 -10.16
N PHE A 199 -13.81 -11.65 -9.28
CA PHE A 199 -12.59 -10.86 -9.44
C PHE A 199 -11.35 -11.75 -9.43
N ARG A 200 -11.28 -12.73 -8.53
CA ARG A 200 -10.17 -13.69 -8.48
C ARG A 200 -10.05 -14.45 -9.80
N GLU A 201 -11.14 -14.99 -10.32
CA GLU A 201 -11.18 -15.72 -11.60
C GLU A 201 -10.72 -14.82 -12.76
N GLN A 202 -11.18 -13.57 -12.80
CA GLN A 202 -10.72 -12.59 -13.80
C GLN A 202 -9.21 -12.36 -13.73
N ILE A 203 -8.66 -12.22 -12.52
CA ILE A 203 -7.22 -12.05 -12.33
C ILE A 203 -6.46 -13.31 -12.75
N GLU A 204 -6.94 -14.51 -12.40
CA GLU A 204 -6.33 -15.78 -12.81
C GLU A 204 -6.29 -15.94 -14.33
N LEU A 205 -7.39 -15.60 -15.01
CA LEU A 205 -7.47 -15.59 -16.47
C LEU A 205 -6.50 -14.58 -17.08
N ALA A 206 -6.52 -13.34 -16.60
CA ALA A 206 -5.67 -12.26 -17.13
C ALA A 206 -4.17 -12.55 -16.95
N LEU A 207 -3.79 -13.19 -15.84
CA LEU A 207 -2.40 -13.55 -15.54
C LEU A 207 -2.01 -14.93 -16.05
N ASN A 208 -2.94 -15.69 -16.66
CA ASN A 208 -2.77 -17.08 -17.05
C ASN A 208 -2.12 -17.94 -15.93
N ARG A 209 -2.59 -17.73 -14.69
CA ARG A 209 -2.01 -18.36 -13.50
C ARG A 209 -3.07 -18.51 -12.41
N ARG A 210 -3.11 -19.70 -11.79
CA ARG A 210 -3.90 -19.90 -10.56
C ARG A 210 -3.29 -19.13 -9.40
N ILE A 211 -4.14 -18.42 -8.66
CA ILE A 211 -3.78 -17.63 -7.48
C ILE A 211 -4.36 -18.31 -6.25
N GLY A 212 -3.51 -18.93 -5.47
CA GLY A 212 -3.91 -19.60 -4.22
C GLY A 212 -2.69 -19.87 -3.36
N GLN A 213 -2.91 -20.20 -2.10
CA GLN A 213 -1.82 -20.76 -1.30
C GLN A 213 -1.38 -22.08 -1.96
N PRO A 214 -0.10 -22.22 -2.35
CA PRO A 214 0.40 -23.55 -2.63
C PRO A 214 0.21 -24.37 -1.35
N TYR A 215 -0.43 -25.52 -1.46
CA TYR A 215 -0.54 -26.47 -0.36
C TYR A 215 0.89 -26.68 0.19
N ARG A 216 1.18 -26.15 1.37
CA ARG A 216 2.39 -26.46 2.09
C ARG A 216 2.18 -27.85 2.71
N GLY A 217 2.57 -28.86 1.96
CA GLY A 217 2.53 -30.24 2.44
C GLY A 217 2.98 -31.17 1.31
N ARG A 218 3.97 -32.00 1.59
CA ARG A 218 4.26 -33.18 0.76
C ARG A 218 2.95 -33.98 0.76
N LEU A 219 2.35 -34.19 -0.41
CA LEU A 219 1.28 -35.17 -0.58
C LEU A 219 1.76 -36.46 0.10
N ARG A 220 1.09 -36.87 1.18
CA ARG A 220 1.27 -38.23 1.72
C ARG A 220 0.94 -39.15 0.55
N LYS A 221 1.93 -39.90 0.05
CA LYS A 221 1.67 -41.00 -0.87
C LYS A 221 0.70 -41.91 -0.11
N GLY A 222 -0.48 -42.11 -0.67
CA GLY A 222 -1.48 -43.00 -0.09
C GLY A 222 -0.91 -44.39 0.13
N GLU A 223 -1.25 -44.94 1.25
CA GLU A 223 -1.23 -46.37 1.48
C GLU A 223 -2.27 -47.07 0.58
#